data_3c1bc8eef2b115c9e0a60fef0f054c14
#
_entry.id   3c1bc8eef2b115c9e0a60fef0f054c14
#
_cell.length_a   1.000
_cell.length_b   1.000
_cell.length_c   1.000
_cell.angle_alpha   90.00
_cell.angle_beta   90.00
_cell.angle_gamma   90.00
#
_symmetry.space_group_name_H-M   'P 1'
#
loop_
_entity.id
_entity.type
_entity.pdbx_description
1 polymer ?
#
loop_
_entity_poly.entity_id
_entity_poly.type
_entity_poly.pdbx_seq_one_letter_code
_entity_poly.pdbx_strand_id
1 'polypeptide(L)'
;IFALNEARRIGLQTQVNTTITRHNHERLSEIAELVETCGARLWSLFFLVSTGRADVADDLTAEEYEDVFSFLYKLSLRAPFDIKTTEAQHYRRYVAQQRKQDRKTHPAKGFEMPTRLAGPDVISRQAGINDGKGLVFISHTGEVFPSGFLPLSAGTVRKRSLVDIYRSSPLF
;
A
#
# COMPACT_ATOMS: atom_id res chain seq x y z
N ILE A 1 15.11 4.26 12.74
CA ILE A 1 15.01 3.28 13.82
C ILE A 1 14.74 3.97 15.15
N PHE A 2 15.56 4.93 15.60
CA PHE A 2 15.37 5.62 16.88
C PHE A 2 13.95 6.17 17.07
N ALA A 3 13.43 6.94 16.11
CA ALA A 3 12.08 7.51 16.17
C ALA A 3 10.97 6.45 16.24
N LEU A 4 11.12 5.31 15.56
CA LEU A 4 10.16 4.20 15.62
C LEU A 4 10.17 3.54 17.00
N ASN A 5 11.34 3.35 17.60
CA ASN A 5 11.48 2.79 18.95
C ASN A 5 10.86 3.73 20.00
N GLU A 6 11.08 5.05 19.89
CA GLU A 6 10.47 6.03 20.78
C GLU A 6 8.93 6.09 20.61
N ALA A 7 8.44 6.05 19.38
CA ALA A 7 7.00 5.96 19.12
C ALA A 7 6.39 4.72 19.78
N ARG A 8 7.03 3.56 19.63
CA ARG A 8 6.61 2.32 20.31
C ARG A 8 6.61 2.45 21.83
N ARG A 9 7.65 3.08 22.41
CA ARG A 9 7.77 3.28 23.86
C ARG A 9 6.62 4.07 24.46
N ILE A 10 6.07 5.03 23.70
CA ILE A 10 4.93 5.87 24.13
C ILE A 10 3.57 5.34 23.61
N GLY A 11 3.53 4.14 23.04
CA GLY A 11 2.29 3.48 22.61
C GLY A 11 1.74 3.95 21.27
N LEU A 12 2.48 4.73 20.47
CA LEU A 12 2.07 5.12 19.13
C LEU A 12 2.20 3.97 18.15
N GLN A 13 1.16 3.77 17.36
CA GLN A 13 1.21 2.85 16.23
C GLN A 13 2.02 3.48 15.09
N THR A 14 2.91 2.70 14.50
CA THR A 14 3.78 3.16 13.42
C THR A 14 3.55 2.37 12.14
N GLN A 15 3.80 3.02 11.03
CA GLN A 15 3.82 2.43 9.70
C GLN A 15 5.20 2.63 9.08
N VAL A 16 5.73 1.60 8.45
CA VAL A 16 6.92 1.69 7.61
C VAL A 16 6.50 1.66 6.15
N ASN A 17 6.98 2.59 5.35
CA ASN A 17 6.76 2.65 3.92
C ASN A 17 8.04 2.24 3.19
N THR A 18 7.90 1.37 2.20
CA THR A 18 9.01 0.93 1.35
C THR A 18 8.58 1.01 -0.10
N THR A 19 9.31 1.74 -0.93
CA THR A 19 9.14 1.67 -2.38
C THR A 19 9.93 0.47 -2.90
N ILE A 20 9.26 -0.43 -3.59
CA ILE A 20 9.89 -1.61 -4.19
C ILE A 20 10.36 -1.24 -5.59
N THR A 21 11.63 -1.55 -5.85
CA THR A 21 12.29 -1.37 -7.12
C THR A 21 13.23 -2.55 -7.37
N ARG A 22 13.79 -2.62 -8.57
CA ARG A 22 14.83 -3.61 -8.91
C ARG A 22 16.05 -3.57 -7.98
N HIS A 23 16.31 -2.45 -7.33
CA HIS A 23 17.45 -2.31 -6.42
C HIS A 23 17.27 -2.96 -5.04
N ASN A 24 16.03 -3.28 -4.64
CA ASN A 24 15.77 -3.77 -3.28
C ASN A 24 14.81 -4.97 -3.17
N HIS A 25 14.21 -5.43 -4.27
CA HIS A 25 13.23 -6.52 -4.22
C HIS A 25 13.82 -7.84 -3.68
N GLU A 26 15.10 -8.11 -3.91
CA GLU A 26 15.79 -9.30 -3.39
C GLU A 26 16.05 -9.22 -1.88
N ARG A 27 16.04 -8.02 -1.31
CA ARG A 27 16.33 -7.77 0.11
C ARG A 27 15.08 -7.54 0.97
N LEU A 28 13.92 -7.91 0.48
CA LEU A 28 12.65 -7.70 1.22
C LEU A 28 12.59 -8.50 2.52
N SER A 29 13.28 -9.64 2.64
CA SER A 29 13.38 -10.39 3.89
C SER A 29 14.10 -9.60 4.98
N GLU A 30 15.22 -8.95 4.66
CA GLU A 30 15.98 -8.12 5.60
C GLU A 30 15.16 -6.90 6.03
N ILE A 31 14.42 -6.29 5.09
CA ILE A 31 13.54 -5.16 5.39
C ILE A 31 12.40 -5.61 6.31
N ALA A 32 11.81 -6.78 6.05
CA ALA A 32 10.75 -7.35 6.90
C ALA A 32 11.21 -7.59 8.34
N GLU A 33 12.42 -8.13 8.53
CA GLU A 33 13.03 -8.30 9.85
C GLU A 33 13.25 -6.97 10.57
N LEU A 34 13.66 -5.93 9.83
CA LEU A 34 13.79 -4.59 10.38
C LEU A 34 12.44 -4.01 10.81
N VAL A 35 11.39 -4.18 9.98
CA VAL A 35 10.02 -3.75 10.29
C VAL A 35 9.50 -4.43 11.56
N GLU A 36 9.76 -5.74 11.70
CA GLU A 36 9.40 -6.52 12.87
C GLU A 36 10.15 -6.03 14.13
N THR A 37 11.46 -5.85 14.02
CA THR A 37 12.32 -5.38 15.12
C THR A 37 11.87 -4.00 15.62
N CYS A 38 11.52 -3.10 14.72
CA CYS A 38 10.99 -1.77 15.08
C CYS A 38 9.59 -1.83 15.69
N GLY A 39 8.91 -2.98 15.62
CA GLY A 39 7.56 -3.15 16.14
C GLY A 39 6.51 -2.34 15.39
N ALA A 40 6.73 -2.09 14.11
CA ALA A 40 5.76 -1.39 13.29
C ALA A 40 4.45 -2.19 13.18
N ARG A 41 3.31 -1.48 13.17
CA ARG A 41 1.99 -2.09 13.03
C ARG A 41 1.65 -2.44 11.60
N LEU A 42 2.13 -1.65 10.66
CA LEU A 42 1.84 -1.79 9.24
C LEU A 42 3.12 -1.62 8.42
N TRP A 43 3.35 -2.54 7.50
CA TRP A 43 4.33 -2.39 6.42
C TRP A 43 3.59 -2.10 5.10
N SER A 44 3.75 -0.89 4.59
CA SER A 44 3.15 -0.44 3.33
C SER A 44 4.19 -0.45 2.23
N LEU A 45 3.96 -1.31 1.23
CA LEU A 45 4.86 -1.48 0.09
C LEU A 45 4.27 -0.77 -1.12
N PHE A 46 5.01 0.20 -1.63
CA PHE A 46 4.67 0.96 -2.82
C PHE A 46 5.44 0.38 -4.00
N PHE A 47 4.73 -0.11 -4.98
CA PHE A 47 5.37 -0.54 -6.22
C PHE A 47 5.64 0.68 -7.09
N LEU A 48 6.79 0.65 -7.79
CA LEU A 48 7.21 1.79 -8.58
C LEU A 48 6.19 2.09 -9.67
N VAL A 49 5.88 3.37 -9.83
CA VAL A 49 5.16 3.87 -11.00
C VAL A 49 6.13 4.77 -11.75
N SER A 50 6.43 4.42 -13.00
CA SER A 50 7.39 5.11 -13.84
C SER A 50 6.87 6.48 -14.27
N THR A 51 6.81 7.43 -13.33
CA THR A 51 6.39 8.82 -13.53
C THR A 51 7.41 9.79 -12.96
N GLY A 52 7.50 10.97 -13.55
CA GLY A 52 8.42 12.02 -13.10
C GLY A 52 9.88 11.62 -13.27
N ARG A 53 10.60 11.40 -12.18
CA ARG A 53 12.02 11.03 -12.16
C ARG A 53 12.27 9.51 -12.06
N ALA A 54 11.20 8.72 -11.92
CA ALA A 54 11.34 7.27 -11.86
C ALA A 54 11.67 6.71 -13.24
N ASP A 55 12.74 5.92 -13.33
CA ASP A 55 13.13 5.25 -14.56
C ASP A 55 12.35 3.94 -14.71
N VAL A 56 11.91 3.64 -15.92
CA VAL A 56 11.33 2.34 -16.28
C VAL A 56 12.32 1.20 -16.01
N ALA A 57 13.61 1.46 -16.13
CA ALA A 57 14.67 0.49 -15.85
C ALA A 57 14.73 0.07 -14.35
N ASP A 58 14.17 0.89 -13.46
CA ASP A 58 14.10 0.60 -12.02
C ASP A 58 12.86 -0.23 -11.64
N ASP A 59 11.91 -0.40 -12.56
CA ASP A 59 10.71 -1.20 -12.34
C ASP A 59 11.03 -2.71 -12.38
N LEU A 60 10.18 -3.49 -11.74
CA LEU A 60 10.28 -4.94 -11.72
C LEU A 60 9.81 -5.55 -13.04
N THR A 61 10.37 -6.67 -13.42
CA THR A 61 9.79 -7.52 -14.46
C THR A 61 8.53 -8.21 -13.95
N ALA A 62 7.72 -8.78 -14.85
CA ALA A 62 6.52 -9.50 -14.48
C ALA A 62 6.80 -10.70 -13.56
N GLU A 63 7.91 -11.40 -13.79
CA GLU A 63 8.38 -12.50 -12.98
C GLU A 63 8.78 -12.05 -11.58
N GLU A 64 9.56 -10.96 -11.48
CA GLU A 64 9.97 -10.36 -10.20
C GLU A 64 8.74 -9.89 -9.39
N TYR A 65 7.70 -9.36 -10.05
CA TYR A 65 6.42 -9.05 -9.40
C TYR A 65 5.78 -10.29 -8.76
N GLU A 66 5.70 -11.41 -9.50
CA GLU A 66 5.10 -12.66 -8.98
C GLU A 66 5.94 -13.23 -7.82
N ASP A 67 7.27 -13.14 -7.87
CA ASP A 67 8.16 -13.55 -6.78
C ASP A 67 7.95 -12.71 -5.52
N VAL A 68 7.88 -11.39 -5.67
CA VAL A 68 7.55 -10.47 -4.57
C VAL A 68 6.17 -10.79 -4.00
N PHE A 69 5.16 -11.04 -4.83
CA PHE A 69 3.83 -11.42 -4.35
C PHE A 69 3.82 -12.73 -3.59
N SER A 70 4.58 -13.72 -4.06
CA SER A 70 4.77 -15.00 -3.35
C SER A 70 5.38 -14.78 -1.97
N PHE A 71 6.44 -14.00 -1.90
CA PHE A 71 7.09 -13.63 -0.65
C PHE A 71 6.12 -12.92 0.32
N LEU A 72 5.43 -11.88 -0.16
CA LEU A 72 4.49 -11.11 0.66
C LEU A 72 3.31 -11.95 1.15
N TYR A 73 2.77 -12.84 0.30
CA TYR A 73 1.71 -13.74 0.70
C TYR A 73 2.15 -14.66 1.84
N LYS A 74 3.29 -15.35 1.68
CA LYS A 74 3.85 -16.25 2.70
C LYS A 74 4.17 -15.49 4.00
N LEU A 75 4.70 -14.28 3.89
CA LEU A 75 5.00 -13.42 5.03
C LEU A 75 3.70 -13.00 5.75
N SER A 76 2.65 -12.65 5.03
CA SER A 76 1.37 -12.21 5.59
C SER A 76 0.68 -13.25 6.47
N LEU A 77 1.03 -14.53 6.30
CA LEU A 77 0.48 -15.64 7.12
C LEU A 77 1.12 -15.73 8.51
N ARG A 78 2.30 -15.14 8.71
CA ARG A 78 3.11 -15.30 9.94
C ARG A 78 3.56 -13.99 10.58
N ALA A 79 3.66 -12.91 9.80
CA ALA A 79 4.19 -11.63 10.29
C ALA A 79 3.35 -11.07 11.46
N PRO A 80 3.98 -10.46 12.48
CA PRO A 80 3.28 -9.81 13.58
C PRO A 80 2.71 -8.44 13.21
N PHE A 81 2.93 -7.97 11.99
CA PHE A 81 2.45 -6.72 11.41
C PHE A 81 1.60 -6.96 10.17
N ASP A 82 0.87 -5.94 9.78
CA ASP A 82 0.08 -5.97 8.58
C ASP A 82 0.86 -5.59 7.34
N ILE A 83 0.46 -6.14 6.20
CA ILE A 83 1.05 -5.87 4.90
C ILE A 83 0.01 -5.20 4.01
N LYS A 84 0.36 -4.04 3.45
CA LYS A 84 -0.44 -3.32 2.46
C LYS A 84 0.40 -3.09 1.21
N THR A 85 -0.16 -3.41 0.05
CA THR A 85 0.43 -3.05 -1.25
C THR A 85 -0.29 -1.84 -1.83
N THR A 86 0.46 -0.94 -2.43
CA THR A 86 -0.02 0.25 -3.13
C THR A 86 0.56 0.22 -4.54
N GLU A 87 -0.20 0.62 -5.54
CA GLU A 87 0.14 0.58 -6.98
C GLU A 87 0.40 -0.85 -7.52
N ALA A 88 -0.16 -1.85 -6.84
CA ALA A 88 -0.08 -3.26 -7.23
C ALA A 88 -1.43 -3.97 -7.03
N GLN A 89 -2.47 -3.52 -7.74
CA GLN A 89 -3.84 -4.05 -7.62
C GLN A 89 -3.89 -5.55 -7.95
N HIS A 90 -3.00 -6.03 -8.79
CA HIS A 90 -2.89 -7.44 -9.18
C HIS A 90 -2.39 -8.35 -8.03
N TYR A 91 -1.81 -7.82 -6.94
CA TYR A 91 -1.57 -8.59 -5.72
C TYR A 91 -2.85 -9.20 -5.15
N ARG A 92 -4.00 -8.50 -5.27
CA ARG A 92 -5.31 -9.05 -4.86
C ARG A 92 -5.69 -10.30 -5.64
N ARG A 93 -5.40 -10.31 -6.95
CA ARG A 93 -5.57 -11.49 -7.81
C ARG A 93 -4.71 -12.64 -7.30
N TYR A 94 -3.42 -12.36 -7.06
CA TYR A 94 -2.48 -13.36 -6.54
C TYR A 94 -2.97 -13.99 -5.25
N VAL A 95 -3.33 -13.18 -4.26
CA VAL A 95 -3.86 -13.65 -2.96
C VAL A 95 -5.12 -14.50 -3.14
N ALA A 96 -6.05 -14.10 -4.01
CA ALA A 96 -7.26 -14.88 -4.27
C ALA A 96 -6.96 -16.25 -4.88
N GLN A 97 -6.01 -16.31 -5.80
CA GLN A 97 -5.55 -17.56 -6.44
C GLN A 97 -4.87 -18.50 -5.42
N GLN A 98 -3.95 -17.98 -4.61
CA GLN A 98 -3.25 -18.75 -3.59
C GLN A 98 -4.23 -19.31 -2.55
N ARG A 99 -5.17 -18.49 -2.05
CA ARG A 99 -6.21 -18.97 -1.12
C ARG A 99 -7.07 -20.07 -1.70
N LYS A 100 -7.41 -20.00 -2.99
CA LYS A 100 -8.16 -21.05 -3.67
C LYS A 100 -7.34 -22.35 -3.75
N GLN A 101 -6.04 -22.23 -3.97
CA GLN A 101 -5.12 -23.35 -4.00
C GLN A 101 -4.98 -24.01 -2.62
N ASP A 102 -4.72 -23.19 -1.59
CA ASP A 102 -4.53 -23.66 -0.21
C ASP A 102 -5.78 -24.39 0.32
N ARG A 103 -6.99 -23.89 -0.01
CA ARG A 103 -8.25 -24.59 0.33
C ARG A 103 -8.39 -25.93 -0.33
N LYS A 104 -7.86 -26.12 -1.55
CA LYS A 104 -7.89 -27.40 -2.25
C LYS A 104 -6.92 -28.41 -1.64
N THR A 105 -5.73 -27.93 -1.24
CA THR A 105 -4.67 -28.78 -0.69
C THR A 105 -4.86 -29.08 0.79
N HIS A 106 -5.55 -28.22 1.55
CA HIS A 106 -5.77 -28.36 3.00
C HIS A 106 -7.24 -28.13 3.39
N PRO A 107 -8.17 -28.96 2.94
CA PRO A 107 -9.61 -28.73 3.18
C PRO A 107 -10.01 -28.79 4.66
N ALA A 108 -9.24 -29.46 5.51
CA ALA A 108 -9.55 -29.65 6.95
C ALA A 108 -9.10 -28.48 7.85
N LYS A 109 -8.26 -27.57 7.38
CA LYS A 109 -7.93 -26.35 8.09
C LYS A 109 -8.78 -25.23 7.53
N GLY A 110 -9.85 -24.89 8.21
CA GLY A 110 -10.54 -23.61 7.97
C GLY A 110 -9.47 -22.52 8.00
N PHE A 111 -9.09 -22.02 6.82
CA PHE A 111 -8.10 -20.96 6.69
C PHE A 111 -8.75 -19.67 7.14
N GLU A 112 -8.75 -19.43 8.44
CA GLU A 112 -9.04 -18.12 9.00
C GLU A 112 -7.80 -17.25 8.76
N MET A 113 -7.97 -16.20 7.99
CA MET A 113 -6.98 -15.13 7.98
C MET A 113 -6.72 -14.71 9.42
N PRO A 114 -5.46 -14.52 9.81
CA PRO A 114 -5.18 -13.86 11.06
C PRO A 114 -5.86 -12.50 11.05
N THR A 115 -7.04 -12.43 11.62
CA THR A 115 -7.80 -11.18 11.81
C THR A 115 -7.16 -10.47 13.00
N ARG A 116 -5.87 -10.16 12.91
CA ARG A 116 -5.14 -9.44 13.96
C ARG A 116 -5.55 -7.98 14.07
N LEU A 117 -6.46 -7.54 13.23
CA LEU A 117 -6.92 -6.17 13.10
C LEU A 117 -8.44 -6.03 13.22
N ALA A 118 -9.06 -6.75 14.12
CA ALA A 118 -10.42 -6.47 14.55
C ALA A 118 -10.38 -5.49 15.73
N GLY A 119 -10.20 -4.21 15.45
CA GLY A 119 -10.30 -3.13 16.42
C GLY A 119 -10.88 -1.89 15.75
N PRO A 120 -11.56 -1.00 16.49
CA PRO A 120 -12.20 0.19 15.91
C PRO A 120 -11.24 1.18 15.27
N ASP A 121 -9.93 1.06 15.54
CA ASP A 121 -8.89 1.97 15.04
C ASP A 121 -8.16 1.43 13.79
N VAL A 122 -8.67 0.39 13.18
CA VAL A 122 -8.03 -0.23 12.02
C VAL A 122 -8.44 0.52 10.77
N ILE A 123 -7.45 1.06 10.05
CA ILE A 123 -7.62 1.50 8.67
C ILE A 123 -8.19 0.31 7.90
N SER A 124 -9.49 0.36 7.60
CA SER A 124 -10.23 -0.75 7.01
C SER A 124 -9.58 -1.20 5.70
N ARG A 125 -9.11 -2.43 5.66
CA ARG A 125 -8.53 -3.04 4.45
C ARG A 125 -9.54 -3.29 3.34
N GLN A 126 -10.83 -3.18 3.63
CA GLN A 126 -11.88 -3.60 2.69
C GLN A 126 -12.38 -2.47 1.80
N ALA A 127 -12.29 -1.23 2.24
CA ALA A 127 -12.64 -0.07 1.42
C ALA A 127 -11.36 0.49 0.80
N GLY A 128 -11.06 0.12 -0.43
CA GLY A 128 -10.02 0.81 -1.20
C GLY A 128 -10.41 2.28 -1.35
N ILE A 129 -9.50 3.18 -1.04
CA ILE A 129 -9.64 4.58 -1.43
C ILE A 129 -9.47 4.60 -2.95
N ASN A 130 -10.49 5.04 -3.66
CA ASN A 130 -10.41 5.26 -5.09
C ASN A 130 -10.01 6.72 -5.34
N ASP A 131 -9.14 6.93 -6.31
CA ASP A 131 -8.78 8.27 -6.76
C ASP A 131 -10.02 9.08 -7.13
N GLY A 132 -10.08 10.32 -6.66
CA GLY A 132 -11.24 11.18 -6.84
C GLY A 132 -12.47 10.89 -5.96
N LYS A 133 -12.42 9.84 -5.12
CA LYS A 133 -13.52 9.50 -4.18
C LYS A 133 -13.03 9.58 -2.73
N GLY A 134 -13.24 10.73 -2.10
CA GLY A 134 -12.75 11.01 -0.74
C GLY A 134 -11.27 11.37 -0.66
N LEU A 135 -10.58 11.44 -1.81
CA LEU A 135 -9.19 11.84 -1.95
C LEU A 135 -9.04 12.79 -3.13
N VAL A 136 -8.23 13.83 -2.97
CA VAL A 136 -7.79 14.71 -4.06
C VAL A 136 -6.29 14.93 -3.94
N PHE A 137 -5.65 15.20 -5.06
CA PHE A 137 -4.27 15.64 -5.11
C PHE A 137 -4.23 17.14 -5.43
N ILE A 138 -3.42 17.90 -4.70
CA ILE A 138 -3.18 19.33 -4.95
C ILE A 138 -1.69 19.48 -5.28
N SER A 139 -1.40 19.98 -6.48
CA SER A 139 -0.03 20.23 -6.92
C SER A 139 0.60 21.41 -6.20
N HIS A 140 1.92 21.55 -6.33
CA HIS A 140 2.66 22.71 -5.82
C HIS A 140 2.24 24.05 -6.45
N THR A 141 1.59 24.02 -7.62
CA THR A 141 1.00 25.20 -8.28
C THR A 141 -0.42 25.50 -7.83
N GLY A 142 -1.02 24.61 -7.02
CA GLY A 142 -2.38 24.73 -6.52
C GLY A 142 -3.45 24.12 -7.43
N GLU A 143 -3.07 23.42 -8.49
CA GLU A 143 -3.99 22.65 -9.35
C GLU A 143 -4.51 21.43 -8.60
N VAL A 144 -5.81 21.14 -8.77
CA VAL A 144 -6.51 20.03 -8.14
C VAL A 144 -6.74 18.91 -9.16
N PHE A 145 -6.33 17.70 -8.80
CA PHE A 145 -6.46 16.50 -9.63
C PHE A 145 -7.14 15.37 -8.85
N PRO A 146 -7.79 14.41 -9.52
CA PRO A 146 -8.29 13.20 -8.87
C PRO A 146 -7.19 12.37 -8.22
N SER A 147 -5.99 12.36 -8.82
CA SER A 147 -4.81 11.62 -8.38
C SER A 147 -3.53 12.33 -8.80
N GLY A 148 -2.44 12.09 -8.08
CA GLY A 148 -1.10 12.55 -8.49
C GLY A 148 -0.58 11.90 -9.76
N PHE A 149 -1.19 10.80 -10.19
CA PHE A 149 -0.85 10.06 -11.42
C PHE A 149 -1.80 10.36 -12.59
N LEU A 150 -2.87 11.11 -12.35
CA LEU A 150 -3.87 11.46 -13.37
C LEU A 150 -3.91 12.98 -13.54
N PRO A 151 -3.19 13.54 -14.52
CA PRO A 151 -3.01 14.99 -14.68
C PRO A 151 -4.23 15.65 -15.38
N LEU A 152 -5.43 15.35 -14.90
CA LEU A 152 -6.68 15.99 -15.32
C LEU A 152 -7.07 17.05 -14.30
N SER A 153 -6.88 18.34 -14.64
CA SER A 153 -7.17 19.44 -13.72
C SER A 153 -8.68 19.64 -13.54
N ALA A 154 -9.11 19.60 -12.27
CA ALA A 154 -10.48 19.97 -11.88
C ALA A 154 -10.62 21.47 -11.56
N GLY A 155 -9.50 22.21 -11.55
CA GLY A 155 -9.42 23.63 -11.22
C GLY A 155 -8.28 23.92 -10.25
N THR A 156 -8.21 25.14 -9.71
CA THR A 156 -7.13 25.53 -8.83
C THR A 156 -7.68 26.14 -7.53
N VAL A 157 -7.07 25.75 -6.40
CA VAL A 157 -7.40 26.31 -5.07
C VAL A 157 -7.03 27.79 -4.93
N ARG A 158 -6.27 28.32 -5.90
CA ARG A 158 -5.95 29.76 -5.95
C ARG A 158 -7.13 30.64 -6.41
N LYS A 159 -8.14 30.04 -7.07
CA LYS A 159 -9.29 30.76 -7.64
C LYS A 159 -10.63 30.33 -7.05
N ARG A 160 -10.72 29.11 -6.52
CA ARG A 160 -11.95 28.52 -5.98
C ARG A 160 -11.64 27.71 -4.73
N SER A 161 -12.61 27.56 -3.82
CA SER A 161 -12.43 26.70 -2.65
C SER A 161 -12.30 25.22 -3.09
N LEU A 162 -11.52 24.44 -2.34
CA LEU A 162 -11.37 23.00 -2.59
C LEU A 162 -12.72 22.28 -2.52
N VAL A 163 -13.59 22.70 -1.60
CA VAL A 163 -14.93 22.12 -1.43
C VAL A 163 -15.78 22.33 -2.69
N ASP A 164 -15.74 23.54 -3.25
CA ASP A 164 -16.50 23.85 -4.47
C ASP A 164 -15.96 23.08 -5.68
N ILE A 165 -14.63 22.97 -5.81
CA ILE A 165 -13.99 22.20 -6.86
C ILE A 165 -14.43 20.73 -6.74
N TYR A 166 -14.30 20.14 -5.57
CA TYR A 166 -14.61 18.72 -5.33
C TYR A 166 -16.08 18.38 -5.59
N ARG A 167 -17.00 19.28 -5.18
CA ARG A 167 -18.45 19.03 -5.31
C ARG A 167 -19.04 19.35 -6.67
N SER A 168 -18.41 20.22 -7.44
CA SER A 168 -18.98 20.70 -8.70
C SER A 168 -18.24 20.24 -9.96
N SER A 169 -17.03 19.69 -9.84
CA SER A 169 -16.28 19.21 -10.98
C SER A 169 -16.79 17.82 -11.42
N PRO A 170 -17.00 17.59 -12.72
CA PRO A 170 -17.39 16.28 -13.24
C PRO A 170 -16.29 15.22 -13.11
N LEU A 171 -15.09 15.60 -12.67
CA LEU A 171 -13.97 14.68 -12.44
C LEU A 171 -14.05 13.95 -11.10
N PHE A 172 -14.92 14.38 -10.19
CA PHE A 172 -15.20 13.81 -8.89
C PHE A 172 -16.64 13.32 -8.79
#